data_65de973b9a740601f6cd5cd75bd4c14c
#
_entry.id   65de973b9a740601f6cd5cd75bd4c14c
#
_cell.length_a   1.000
_cell.length_b   1.000
_cell.length_c   1.000
_cell.angle_alpha   90.00
_cell.angle_beta   90.00
_cell.angle_gamma   90.00
#
_symmetry.space_group_name_H-M   'P 1'
#
loop_
_entity.id
_entity.type
_entity.pdbx_description
1 polymer ?
#
loop_
_entity_poly.entity_id
_entity_poly.type
_entity_poly.pdbx_seq_one_letter_code
_entity_poly.pdbx_strand_id
1 'polypeptide(L)'
;MKFRFPIVIIDEDFRSENTSGLGIRALAQAIETEGFEILGVTSYGDLSQFAQQQSRASAFILSIDDEEFTEGPDTDPVVLGLRAFIEEVRRKNADVPIYIYGETKTSRHLPNDILRELHGFIHMFEDTPEFVARHIIREAKSYLEGVQPPFFKALLDYAEDGSYSWHCPGHSGGVAFLKSPVGQMYHQFYGENMLRADVCNAVEELGQLLDHNGAIGESERNAARIFNADHCFFVTNGTST
;
A
#
# COMPACT_ATOMS: atom_id res chain seq x y z
N MET A 1 9.03 -12.86 -3.01
CA MET A 1 8.30 -12.11 -4.06
C MET A 1 8.07 -10.69 -3.56
N LYS A 2 8.79 -9.70 -4.08
CA LYS A 2 8.57 -8.32 -3.63
C LYS A 2 7.31 -7.80 -4.31
N PHE A 3 6.25 -7.62 -3.56
CA PHE A 3 5.07 -6.91 -4.02
C PHE A 3 5.47 -5.46 -4.30
N ARG A 4 5.26 -5.02 -5.54
CA ARG A 4 5.56 -3.64 -5.92
C ARG A 4 4.29 -2.82 -5.76
N PHE A 5 4.36 -1.87 -4.86
CA PHE A 5 3.33 -0.88 -4.63
C PHE A 5 3.90 0.49 -4.99
N PRO A 6 3.60 1.02 -6.17
CA PRO A 6 4.18 2.28 -6.62
C PRO A 6 3.65 3.46 -5.79
N ILE A 7 4.45 4.51 -5.70
CA ILE A 7 3.97 5.84 -5.35
C ILE A 7 3.50 6.50 -6.64
N VAL A 8 2.26 6.96 -6.63
CA VAL A 8 1.61 7.55 -7.80
C VAL A 8 1.71 9.06 -7.74
N ILE A 9 2.31 9.67 -8.77
CA ILE A 9 2.41 11.12 -8.92
C ILE A 9 1.49 11.54 -10.07
N ILE A 10 0.56 12.44 -9.79
CA ILE A 10 -0.36 13.01 -10.74
C ILE A 10 0.02 14.47 -10.93
N ASP A 11 0.58 14.81 -12.10
CA ASP A 11 1.12 16.14 -12.39
C ASP A 11 1.15 16.35 -13.92
N GLU A 12 0.47 17.38 -14.42
CA GLU A 12 0.41 17.67 -15.86
C GLU A 12 1.78 17.99 -16.44
N ASP A 13 2.64 18.60 -15.63
CA ASP A 13 4.00 19.00 -15.98
C ASP A 13 5.05 17.90 -15.74
N PHE A 14 4.67 16.71 -15.29
CA PHE A 14 5.61 15.64 -14.96
C PHE A 14 6.62 15.32 -16.08
N ARG A 15 6.21 15.52 -17.34
CA ARG A 15 7.07 15.34 -18.52
C ARG A 15 7.60 16.64 -19.11
N SER A 16 7.20 17.78 -18.55
CA SER A 16 7.61 19.11 -19.05
C SER A 16 9.03 19.47 -18.61
N GLU A 17 9.73 20.30 -19.38
CA GLU A 17 11.05 20.83 -19.03
C GLU A 17 11.00 22.15 -18.27
N ASN A 18 9.82 22.58 -17.84
CA ASN A 18 9.64 23.78 -17.04
C ASN A 18 10.08 23.55 -15.57
N THR A 19 10.08 24.61 -14.79
CA THR A 19 10.55 24.58 -13.40
C THR A 19 9.71 23.66 -12.52
N SER A 20 8.38 23.64 -12.73
CA SER A 20 7.45 22.74 -12.02
C SER A 20 7.78 21.27 -12.30
N GLY A 21 7.87 20.90 -13.59
CA GLY A 21 8.21 19.54 -13.99
C GLY A 21 9.60 19.08 -13.53
N LEU A 22 10.57 20.00 -13.45
CA LEU A 22 11.90 19.69 -12.89
C LEU A 22 11.81 19.40 -11.39
N GLY A 23 11.03 20.18 -10.64
CA GLY A 23 10.86 20.00 -9.19
C GLY A 23 10.21 18.67 -8.85
N ILE A 24 9.11 18.33 -9.51
CA ILE A 24 8.41 17.06 -9.22
C ILE A 24 9.24 15.83 -9.66
N ARG A 25 10.01 15.93 -10.75
CA ARG A 25 10.93 14.85 -11.14
C ARG A 25 12.10 14.68 -10.19
N ALA A 26 12.61 15.77 -9.59
CA ALA A 26 13.64 15.68 -8.55
C ALA A 26 13.11 14.93 -7.32
N LEU A 27 11.86 15.19 -6.92
CA LEU A 27 11.18 14.42 -5.86
C LEU A 27 11.00 12.95 -6.26
N ALA A 28 10.53 12.67 -7.46
CA ALA A 28 10.38 11.32 -7.99
C ALA A 28 11.71 10.55 -7.95
N GLN A 29 12.79 11.17 -8.42
CA GLN A 29 14.12 10.57 -8.41
C GLN A 29 14.64 10.29 -6.98
N ALA A 30 14.39 11.19 -6.04
CA ALA A 30 14.74 10.99 -4.64
C ALA A 30 13.99 9.77 -4.06
N ILE A 31 12.71 9.60 -4.39
CA ILE A 31 11.90 8.45 -3.97
C ILE A 31 12.41 7.14 -4.62
N GLU A 32 12.72 7.15 -5.92
CA GLU A 32 13.24 5.99 -6.63
C GLU A 32 14.60 5.52 -6.10
N THR A 33 15.46 6.46 -5.69
CA THR A 33 16.76 6.17 -5.08
C THR A 33 16.62 5.34 -3.80
N GLU A 34 15.54 5.51 -3.06
CA GLU A 34 15.20 4.75 -1.85
C GLU A 34 14.47 3.42 -2.14
N GLY A 35 14.29 3.07 -3.41
CA GLY A 35 13.80 1.77 -3.87
C GLY A 35 12.29 1.65 -4.06
N PHE A 36 11.53 2.75 -4.06
CA PHE A 36 10.14 2.76 -4.46
C PHE A 36 10.01 2.99 -5.97
N GLU A 37 9.02 2.35 -6.58
CA GLU A 37 8.65 2.56 -7.97
C GLU A 37 7.73 3.79 -8.06
N ILE A 38 7.98 4.66 -9.03
CA ILE A 38 7.14 5.81 -9.32
C ILE A 38 6.27 5.54 -10.54
N LEU A 39 4.98 5.84 -10.41
CA LEU A 39 4.05 5.91 -11.53
C LEU A 39 3.65 7.36 -11.76
N GLY A 40 4.30 8.02 -12.73
CA GLY A 40 3.98 9.39 -13.14
C GLY A 40 2.84 9.43 -14.16
N VAL A 41 1.82 10.23 -13.90
CA VAL A 41 0.64 10.43 -14.75
C VAL A 41 0.49 11.90 -15.07
N THR A 42 0.35 12.23 -16.36
CA THR A 42 0.31 13.62 -16.87
C THR A 42 -1.08 14.09 -17.27
N SER A 43 -2.10 13.27 -17.14
CA SER A 43 -3.45 13.63 -17.54
C SER A 43 -4.41 13.45 -16.38
N TYR A 44 -5.10 14.52 -16.05
CA TYR A 44 -6.23 14.53 -15.14
C TYR A 44 -7.52 14.00 -15.77
N GLY A 45 -7.49 13.09 -16.70
CA GLY A 45 -8.74 12.42 -17.09
C GLY A 45 -9.63 12.23 -15.85
N ASP A 46 -10.69 11.58 -15.87
CA ASP A 46 -11.52 11.34 -14.69
C ASP A 46 -10.67 10.79 -13.52
N LEU A 47 -10.29 11.66 -12.55
CA LEU A 47 -9.47 11.31 -11.38
C LEU A 47 -10.08 10.16 -10.58
N SER A 48 -11.42 10.09 -10.55
CA SER A 48 -12.13 9.02 -9.84
C SER A 48 -11.96 7.68 -10.55
N GLN A 49 -12.01 7.66 -11.88
CA GLN A 49 -11.75 6.47 -12.68
C GLN A 49 -10.28 6.03 -12.58
N PHE A 50 -9.36 6.98 -12.54
CA PHE A 50 -7.94 6.70 -12.33
C PHE A 50 -7.69 6.08 -10.96
N ALA A 51 -8.29 6.62 -9.89
CA ALA A 51 -8.21 6.05 -8.54
C ALA A 51 -8.71 4.60 -8.49
N GLN A 52 -9.74 4.27 -9.29
CA GLN A 52 -10.23 2.89 -9.40
C GLN A 52 -9.19 1.92 -9.97
N GLN A 53 -8.39 2.36 -10.89
CA GLN A 53 -7.37 1.52 -11.54
C GLN A 53 -6.11 1.34 -10.69
N GLN A 54 -5.82 2.30 -9.79
CA GLN A 54 -4.59 2.33 -8.99
C GLN A 54 -4.76 1.79 -7.56
N SER A 55 -5.47 0.67 -7.41
CA SER A 55 -5.68 0.01 -6.10
C SER A 55 -4.38 -0.46 -5.41
N ARG A 56 -3.24 -0.42 -6.11
CA ARG A 56 -1.92 -0.83 -5.59
C ARG A 56 -1.03 0.34 -5.18
N ALA A 57 -1.52 1.57 -5.20
CA ALA A 57 -0.72 2.70 -4.77
C ALA A 57 -0.33 2.58 -3.29
N SER A 58 0.94 2.87 -2.97
CA SER A 58 1.42 2.99 -1.59
C SER A 58 1.32 4.42 -1.06
N ALA A 59 1.23 5.39 -1.94
CA ALA A 59 0.90 6.79 -1.67
C ALA A 59 0.46 7.47 -2.96
N PHE A 60 -0.28 8.57 -2.83
CA PHE A 60 -0.62 9.48 -3.92
C PHE A 60 -0.01 10.85 -3.66
N ILE A 61 0.54 11.46 -4.70
CA ILE A 61 1.00 12.84 -4.73
C ILE A 61 0.27 13.52 -5.89
N LEU A 62 -0.58 14.52 -5.58
CA LEU A 62 -1.31 15.28 -6.58
C LEU A 62 -0.72 16.68 -6.65
N SER A 63 -0.24 17.09 -7.82
CA SER A 63 0.18 18.44 -8.07
C SER A 63 -1.04 19.31 -8.41
N ILE A 64 -1.07 20.50 -7.86
CA ILE A 64 -2.13 21.48 -8.09
C ILE A 64 -1.51 22.86 -8.22
N ASP A 65 -1.78 23.51 -9.32
CA ASP A 65 -1.37 24.87 -9.56
C ASP A 65 -2.39 25.88 -9.01
N ASP A 66 -1.90 27.00 -8.49
CA ASP A 66 -2.75 28.06 -7.94
C ASP A 66 -3.66 28.70 -9.00
N GLU A 67 -3.22 28.74 -10.25
CA GLU A 67 -3.96 29.31 -11.38
C GLU A 67 -5.18 28.46 -11.79
N GLU A 68 -5.27 27.22 -11.33
CA GLU A 68 -6.39 26.33 -11.61
C GLU A 68 -7.65 26.70 -10.81
N PHE A 69 -7.49 27.41 -9.68
CA PHE A 69 -8.63 27.82 -8.84
C PHE A 69 -9.31 29.06 -9.43
N THR A 70 -10.58 28.92 -9.77
CA THR A 70 -11.36 29.96 -10.47
C THR A 70 -12.58 30.45 -9.69
N GLU A 71 -13.06 29.66 -8.74
CA GLU A 71 -14.31 29.90 -8.02
C GLU A 71 -14.15 29.76 -6.49
N GLY A 72 -15.23 29.87 -5.77
CA GLY A 72 -15.22 29.64 -4.30
C GLY A 72 -15.03 28.15 -3.96
N PRO A 73 -14.52 27.85 -2.74
CA PRO A 73 -14.04 26.52 -2.39
C PRO A 73 -15.05 25.37 -2.49
N ASP A 74 -16.36 25.66 -2.54
CA ASP A 74 -17.40 24.64 -2.62
C ASP A 74 -17.89 24.36 -4.07
N THR A 75 -17.61 25.26 -5.01
CA THR A 75 -18.05 25.18 -6.43
C THR A 75 -16.90 25.01 -7.40
N ASP A 76 -15.68 25.18 -6.93
CA ASP A 76 -14.48 25.10 -7.75
C ASP A 76 -14.28 23.69 -8.33
N PRO A 77 -14.10 23.54 -9.66
CA PRO A 77 -13.93 22.25 -10.30
C PRO A 77 -12.75 21.42 -9.76
N VAL A 78 -11.64 22.08 -9.36
CA VAL A 78 -10.47 21.42 -8.79
C VAL A 78 -10.84 20.80 -7.43
N VAL A 79 -11.52 21.57 -6.59
CA VAL A 79 -11.98 21.08 -5.26
C VAL A 79 -12.94 19.92 -5.39
N LEU A 80 -13.91 20.02 -6.33
CA LEU A 80 -14.87 18.94 -6.61
C LEU A 80 -14.17 17.69 -7.13
N GLY A 81 -13.19 17.84 -8.02
CA GLY A 81 -12.37 16.75 -8.55
C GLY A 81 -11.56 16.05 -7.44
N LEU A 82 -10.95 16.83 -6.54
CA LEU A 82 -10.21 16.32 -5.39
C LEU A 82 -11.11 15.54 -4.43
N ARG A 83 -12.30 16.06 -4.10
CA ARG A 83 -13.27 15.34 -3.26
C ARG A 83 -13.63 13.99 -3.86
N ALA A 84 -14.01 13.96 -5.14
CA ALA A 84 -14.36 12.74 -5.82
C ALA A 84 -13.19 11.72 -5.85
N PHE A 85 -11.97 12.21 -6.06
CA PHE A 85 -10.76 11.38 -6.02
C PHE A 85 -10.54 10.79 -4.62
N ILE A 86 -10.58 11.64 -3.58
CA ILE A 86 -10.38 11.21 -2.19
C ILE A 86 -11.44 10.19 -1.78
N GLU A 87 -12.72 10.45 -2.06
CA GLU A 87 -13.82 9.52 -1.77
C GLU A 87 -13.59 8.16 -2.44
N GLU A 88 -13.19 8.13 -3.70
CA GLU A 88 -12.93 6.89 -4.41
C GLU A 88 -11.72 6.14 -3.85
N VAL A 89 -10.64 6.86 -3.50
CA VAL A 89 -9.47 6.26 -2.85
C VAL A 89 -9.87 5.68 -1.48
N ARG A 90 -10.55 6.44 -0.64
CA ARG A 90 -10.96 6.03 0.72
C ARG A 90 -11.95 4.87 0.72
N ARG A 91 -12.78 4.76 -0.30
CA ARG A 91 -13.69 3.63 -0.47
C ARG A 91 -12.96 2.29 -0.60
N LYS A 92 -11.74 2.29 -1.15
CA LYS A 92 -10.92 1.09 -1.38
C LYS A 92 -9.82 0.93 -0.36
N ASN A 93 -9.21 2.04 0.05
CA ASN A 93 -8.02 2.10 0.89
C ASN A 93 -8.15 3.26 1.87
N ALA A 94 -8.73 2.98 3.05
CA ALA A 94 -9.01 4.02 4.05
C ALA A 94 -7.76 4.79 4.49
N ASP A 95 -6.61 4.13 4.56
CA ASP A 95 -5.41 4.65 5.21
C ASP A 95 -4.26 4.98 4.23
N VAL A 96 -4.47 4.86 2.90
CA VAL A 96 -3.38 5.16 1.95
C VAL A 96 -2.98 6.65 2.02
N PRO A 97 -1.68 6.98 2.13
CA PRO A 97 -1.23 8.35 2.20
C PRO A 97 -1.56 9.16 0.93
N ILE A 98 -2.12 10.36 1.12
CA ILE A 98 -2.41 11.31 0.05
C ILE A 98 -1.71 12.62 0.39
N TYR A 99 -0.96 13.15 -0.57
CA TYR A 99 -0.23 14.41 -0.47
C TYR A 99 -0.68 15.35 -1.60
N ILE A 100 -0.70 16.64 -1.31
CA ILE A 100 -0.80 17.69 -2.33
C ILE A 100 0.59 18.30 -2.50
N TYR A 101 1.00 18.51 -3.74
CA TYR A 101 2.21 19.22 -4.14
C TYR A 101 1.81 20.53 -4.80
N GLY A 102 2.25 21.67 -4.28
CA GLY A 102 1.87 22.97 -4.81
C GLY A 102 2.55 24.14 -4.11
N GLU A 103 2.27 25.35 -4.55
CA GLU A 103 2.75 26.56 -3.88
C GLU A 103 2.05 26.77 -2.53
N THR A 104 2.73 27.42 -1.59
CA THR A 104 2.18 27.69 -0.24
C THR A 104 0.82 28.41 -0.28
N LYS A 105 0.59 29.28 -1.27
CA LYS A 105 -0.69 29.98 -1.42
C LYS A 105 -1.85 29.04 -1.82
N THR A 106 -1.57 27.97 -2.56
CA THR A 106 -2.55 26.97 -3.00
C THR A 106 -3.25 26.29 -1.81
N SER A 107 -2.54 26.09 -0.71
CA SER A 107 -3.12 25.50 0.50
C SER A 107 -4.28 26.29 1.10
N ARG A 108 -4.35 27.60 0.83
CA ARG A 108 -5.41 28.50 1.34
C ARG A 108 -6.75 28.33 0.60
N HIS A 109 -6.71 27.76 -0.60
CA HIS A 109 -7.90 27.48 -1.41
C HIS A 109 -8.53 26.13 -1.06
N LEU A 110 -7.81 25.28 -0.35
CA LEU A 110 -8.28 23.94 0.04
C LEU A 110 -9.21 24.02 1.26
N PRO A 111 -10.43 23.48 1.16
CA PRO A 111 -11.36 23.43 2.28
C PRO A 111 -10.91 22.44 3.36
N ASN A 112 -11.38 22.65 4.59
CA ASN A 112 -10.96 21.88 5.76
C ASN A 112 -11.30 20.39 5.69
N ASP A 113 -12.35 20.00 4.97
CA ASP A 113 -12.71 18.61 4.76
C ASP A 113 -11.64 17.88 3.94
N ILE A 114 -11.14 18.49 2.86
CA ILE A 114 -10.03 17.96 2.08
C ILE A 114 -8.75 17.90 2.91
N LEU A 115 -8.39 19.01 3.60
CA LEU A 115 -7.16 19.07 4.39
C LEU A 115 -7.07 17.97 5.46
N ARG A 116 -8.21 17.54 6.03
CA ARG A 116 -8.25 16.44 7.02
C ARG A 116 -7.96 15.07 6.43
N GLU A 117 -8.19 14.88 5.15
CA GLU A 117 -7.94 13.62 4.44
C GLU A 117 -6.50 13.49 3.94
N LEU A 118 -5.74 14.61 3.93
CA LEU A 118 -4.36 14.64 3.47
C LEU A 118 -3.40 14.21 4.58
N HIS A 119 -2.37 13.50 4.20
CA HIS A 119 -1.22 13.20 5.07
C HIS A 119 -0.19 14.33 5.11
N GLY A 120 -0.25 15.24 4.14
CA GLY A 120 0.59 16.42 4.12
C GLY A 120 0.43 17.26 2.86
N PHE A 121 0.93 18.49 2.97
CA PHE A 121 1.10 19.41 1.87
C PHE A 121 2.60 19.61 1.63
N ILE A 122 3.04 19.42 0.40
CA ILE A 122 4.43 19.54 -0.02
C ILE A 122 4.58 20.91 -0.68
N HIS A 123 5.37 21.77 -0.05
CA HIS A 123 5.58 23.13 -0.53
C HIS A 123 6.60 23.15 -1.68
N MET A 124 6.10 23.42 -2.87
CA MET A 124 6.93 23.60 -4.07
C MET A 124 7.98 24.68 -3.79
N PHE A 125 9.23 24.42 -4.11
CA PHE A 125 10.40 25.32 -3.96
C PHE A 125 10.84 25.64 -2.52
N GLU A 126 10.11 25.24 -1.50
CA GLU A 126 10.49 25.47 -0.09
C GLU A 126 11.10 24.23 0.56
N ASP A 127 10.58 23.06 0.23
CA ASP A 127 11.02 21.78 0.75
C ASP A 127 12.09 21.12 -0.14
N THR A 128 13.11 20.53 0.47
CA THR A 128 14.10 19.75 -0.29
C THR A 128 13.55 18.40 -0.69
N PRO A 129 13.72 17.97 -1.95
CA PRO A 129 13.19 16.69 -2.44
C PRO A 129 13.57 15.48 -1.58
N GLU A 130 14.79 15.44 -1.06
CA GLU A 130 15.29 14.34 -0.24
C GLU A 130 14.63 14.29 1.14
N PHE A 131 14.31 15.44 1.72
CA PHE A 131 13.60 15.50 3.01
C PHE A 131 12.16 15.01 2.85
N VAL A 132 11.47 15.52 1.84
CA VAL A 132 10.10 15.14 1.51
C VAL A 132 10.00 13.66 1.16
N ALA A 133 10.91 13.18 0.30
CA ALA A 133 10.98 11.77 -0.10
C ALA A 133 11.06 10.83 1.12
N ARG A 134 11.95 11.13 2.08
CA ARG A 134 12.06 10.33 3.31
C ARG A 134 10.79 10.30 4.14
N HIS A 135 10.06 11.43 4.21
CA HIS A 135 8.79 11.49 4.92
C HIS A 135 7.73 10.63 4.22
N ILE A 136 7.54 10.81 2.92
CA ILE A 136 6.58 10.04 2.11
C ILE A 136 6.86 8.55 2.19
N ILE A 137 8.13 8.16 2.06
CA ILE A 137 8.57 6.76 2.12
C ILE A 137 8.27 6.13 3.48
N ARG A 138 8.50 6.87 4.56
CA ARG A 138 8.19 6.39 5.91
C ARG A 138 6.69 6.10 6.05
N GLU A 139 5.84 7.02 5.62
CA GLU A 139 4.38 6.85 5.68
C GLU A 139 3.90 5.74 4.73
N ALA A 140 4.46 5.65 3.51
CA ALA A 140 4.16 4.56 2.58
C ALA A 140 4.56 3.19 3.15
N LYS A 141 5.72 3.06 3.82
CA LYS A 141 6.13 1.84 4.52
C LYS A 141 5.19 1.50 5.66
N SER A 142 4.85 2.48 6.49
CA SER A 142 3.89 2.30 7.59
C SER A 142 2.53 1.83 7.10
N TYR A 143 2.03 2.43 6.02
CA TYR A 143 0.80 2.00 5.35
C TYR A 143 0.90 0.55 4.86
N LEU A 144 1.96 0.19 4.15
CA LEU A 144 2.16 -1.17 3.62
C LEU A 144 2.28 -2.22 4.73
N GLU A 145 2.88 -1.87 5.86
CA GLU A 145 2.92 -2.74 7.04
C GLU A 145 1.52 -2.97 7.62
N GLY A 146 0.66 -1.96 7.59
CA GLY A 146 -0.73 -2.04 8.05
C GLY A 146 -1.69 -2.79 7.11
N VAL A 147 -1.38 -2.83 5.80
CA VAL A 147 -2.21 -3.50 4.79
C VAL A 147 -2.18 -5.03 4.90
N GLN A 148 -1.06 -5.58 5.34
CA GLN A 148 -0.91 -7.03 5.46
C GLN A 148 -1.57 -7.55 6.76
N PRO A 149 -2.55 -8.48 6.66
CA PRO A 149 -3.07 -9.13 7.85
C PRO A 149 -1.94 -9.84 8.62
N PRO A 150 -1.90 -9.77 9.96
CA PRO A 150 -0.76 -10.24 10.74
C PRO A 150 -0.34 -11.69 10.45
N PHE A 151 -1.31 -12.61 10.36
CA PHE A 151 -1.02 -14.00 10.02
C PHE A 151 -0.46 -14.15 8.61
N PHE A 152 -1.01 -13.43 7.64
CA PHE A 152 -0.53 -13.49 6.26
C PHE A 152 0.89 -12.94 6.15
N LYS A 153 1.21 -11.86 6.87
CA LYS A 153 2.56 -11.31 6.96
C LYS A 153 3.54 -12.34 7.53
N ALA A 154 3.20 -12.93 8.68
CA ALA A 154 4.04 -13.94 9.30
C ALA A 154 4.27 -15.17 8.39
N LEU A 155 3.23 -15.60 7.66
CA LEU A 155 3.34 -16.68 6.69
C LEU A 155 4.24 -16.35 5.50
N LEU A 156 4.17 -15.11 4.99
CA LEU A 156 5.06 -14.63 3.93
C LEU A 156 6.51 -14.59 4.42
N ASP A 157 6.75 -14.00 5.58
CA ASP A 157 8.08 -13.90 6.19
C ASP A 157 8.69 -15.29 6.40
N TYR A 158 7.91 -16.24 6.94
CA TYR A 158 8.32 -17.63 7.10
C TYR A 158 8.66 -18.31 5.77
N ALA A 159 7.82 -18.12 4.73
CA ALA A 159 8.07 -18.72 3.42
C ALA A 159 9.30 -18.12 2.71
N GLU A 160 9.58 -16.81 2.91
CA GLU A 160 10.73 -16.11 2.32
C GLU A 160 12.04 -16.36 3.07
N ASP A 161 12.00 -16.56 4.39
CA ASP A 161 13.19 -16.81 5.22
C ASP A 161 13.90 -18.12 4.85
N GLY A 162 13.20 -19.03 4.21
CA GLY A 162 13.78 -20.28 3.71
C GLY A 162 14.25 -21.23 4.80
N SER A 163 13.75 -21.07 6.02
CA SER A 163 14.03 -21.94 7.15
C SER A 163 13.75 -23.41 6.84
N TYR A 164 14.58 -24.30 7.37
CA TYR A 164 14.36 -25.72 7.17
C TYR A 164 13.10 -26.21 7.89
N SER A 165 12.23 -26.86 7.15
CA SER A 165 10.95 -27.36 7.68
C SER A 165 11.14 -28.63 8.52
N TRP A 166 11.06 -28.49 9.83
CA TRP A 166 11.12 -29.60 10.80
C TRP A 166 9.76 -30.16 11.18
N HIS A 167 8.71 -29.67 10.58
CA HIS A 167 7.32 -30.08 10.82
C HIS A 167 6.76 -30.81 9.59
N CYS A 168 5.60 -31.44 9.73
CA CYS A 168 4.82 -31.85 8.56
C CYS A 168 4.24 -30.60 7.86
N PRO A 169 4.02 -30.62 6.56
CA PRO A 169 3.97 -31.78 5.67
C PRO A 169 5.33 -32.29 5.20
N GLY A 170 5.38 -33.59 4.90
CA GLY A 170 6.61 -34.31 4.55
C GLY A 170 7.27 -33.94 3.22
N HIS A 171 6.69 -33.02 2.43
CA HIS A 171 7.32 -32.51 1.23
C HIS A 171 8.39 -31.44 1.50
N SER A 172 8.53 -31.01 2.75
CA SER A 172 9.60 -30.07 3.21
C SER A 172 9.71 -28.84 2.32
N GLY A 173 8.64 -28.01 2.29
CA GLY A 173 8.59 -26.81 1.44
C GLY A 173 8.61 -27.09 -0.07
N GLY A 174 8.21 -28.29 -0.48
CA GLY A 174 8.14 -28.69 -1.88
C GLY A 174 9.37 -29.42 -2.42
N VAL A 175 10.48 -29.49 -1.68
CA VAL A 175 11.74 -30.13 -2.13
C VAL A 175 11.54 -31.60 -2.50
N ALA A 176 10.66 -32.31 -1.80
CA ALA A 176 10.37 -33.71 -2.10
C ALA A 176 9.80 -33.92 -3.52
N PHE A 177 9.04 -32.96 -4.04
CA PHE A 177 8.46 -33.04 -5.37
C PHE A 177 9.51 -32.93 -6.49
N LEU A 178 10.64 -32.26 -6.26
CA LEU A 178 11.69 -32.09 -7.26
C LEU A 178 12.42 -33.39 -7.61
N LYS A 179 12.18 -34.48 -6.88
CA LYS A 179 12.84 -35.77 -7.06
C LYS A 179 12.27 -36.64 -8.21
N SER A 180 11.15 -36.23 -8.81
CA SER A 180 10.52 -36.97 -9.89
C SER A 180 9.96 -36.03 -10.96
N PRO A 181 9.83 -36.49 -12.25
CA PRO A 181 9.25 -35.69 -13.31
C PRO A 181 7.82 -35.20 -13.01
N VAL A 182 6.96 -36.07 -12.48
CA VAL A 182 5.59 -35.72 -12.10
C VAL A 182 5.60 -34.72 -10.92
N GLY A 183 6.48 -34.91 -9.94
CA GLY A 183 6.66 -33.99 -8.85
C GLY A 183 7.13 -32.60 -9.31
N GLN A 184 8.04 -32.53 -10.27
CA GLN A 184 8.46 -31.25 -10.86
C GLN A 184 7.31 -30.52 -11.55
N MET A 185 6.42 -31.24 -12.26
CA MET A 185 5.22 -30.64 -12.85
C MET A 185 4.29 -30.07 -11.76
N TYR A 186 4.11 -30.82 -10.67
CA TYR A 186 3.32 -30.36 -9.52
C TYR A 186 3.92 -29.11 -8.86
N HIS A 187 5.23 -29.14 -8.61
CA HIS A 187 5.97 -27.99 -8.05
C HIS A 187 5.88 -26.75 -8.95
N GLN A 188 6.01 -26.93 -10.25
CA GLN A 188 5.89 -25.84 -11.23
C GLN A 188 4.47 -25.25 -11.26
N PHE A 189 3.45 -26.09 -11.13
CA PHE A 189 2.05 -25.67 -11.15
C PHE A 189 1.68 -24.85 -9.91
N TYR A 190 2.04 -25.30 -8.71
CA TYR A 190 1.70 -24.62 -7.47
C TYR A 190 2.67 -23.47 -7.13
N GLY A 191 3.92 -23.59 -7.54
CA GLY A 191 4.98 -22.67 -7.21
C GLY A 191 5.58 -22.88 -5.80
N GLU A 192 6.83 -22.46 -5.63
CA GLU A 192 7.59 -22.68 -4.41
C GLU A 192 6.94 -22.04 -3.18
N ASN A 193 6.44 -20.81 -3.31
CA ASN A 193 5.84 -20.07 -2.19
C ASN A 193 4.59 -20.78 -1.63
N MET A 194 3.75 -21.32 -2.50
CA MET A 194 2.57 -22.08 -2.07
C MET A 194 2.97 -23.32 -1.28
N LEU A 195 4.00 -24.03 -1.72
CA LEU A 195 4.49 -25.24 -1.06
C LEU A 195 5.24 -24.94 0.24
N ARG A 196 5.91 -23.80 0.34
CA ARG A 196 6.54 -23.34 1.58
C ARG A 196 5.52 -22.83 2.60
N ALA A 197 4.42 -22.25 2.11
CA ALA A 197 3.33 -21.79 2.95
C ALA A 197 2.41 -22.92 3.48
N ASP A 198 2.59 -24.14 2.96
CA ASP A 198 1.89 -25.32 3.51
C ASP A 198 2.60 -25.78 4.79
N VAL A 199 2.14 -25.26 5.90
CA VAL A 199 2.74 -25.44 7.24
C VAL A 199 1.71 -25.98 8.22
N CYS A 200 2.16 -26.62 9.28
CA CYS A 200 1.29 -27.02 10.38
C CYS A 200 1.32 -25.97 11.51
N ASN A 201 0.40 -26.11 12.45
CA ASN A 201 0.27 -25.23 13.62
C ASN A 201 1.38 -25.39 14.68
N ALA A 202 2.42 -26.17 14.39
CA ALA A 202 3.59 -26.33 15.26
C ALA A 202 4.73 -25.34 14.93
N VAL A 203 4.52 -24.46 13.95
CA VAL A 203 5.48 -23.40 13.60
C VAL A 203 5.30 -22.26 14.58
N GLU A 204 6.30 -22.04 15.44
CA GLU A 204 6.23 -21.07 16.55
C GLU A 204 6.02 -19.63 16.04
N GLU A 205 6.65 -19.26 14.93
CA GLU A 205 6.57 -17.95 14.30
C GLU A 205 5.16 -17.57 13.86
N LEU A 206 4.31 -18.56 13.58
CA LEU A 206 2.92 -18.33 13.16
C LEU A 206 1.96 -18.20 14.34
N GLY A 207 2.41 -18.53 15.56
CA GLY A 207 1.58 -18.56 16.74
C GLY A 207 0.72 -19.83 16.84
N GLN A 208 -0.07 -19.93 17.89
CA GLN A 208 -0.88 -21.11 18.18
C GLN A 208 -2.36 -20.77 18.25
N LEU A 209 -3.17 -21.51 17.50
CA LEU A 209 -4.62 -21.31 17.43
C LEU A 209 -5.30 -21.60 18.78
N LEU A 210 -4.84 -22.62 19.51
CA LEU A 210 -5.43 -23.02 20.80
C LEU A 210 -5.21 -21.95 21.89
N ASP A 211 -4.03 -21.31 21.86
CA ASP A 211 -3.63 -20.35 22.88
C ASP A 211 -3.95 -18.90 22.47
N HIS A 212 -4.46 -18.70 21.26
CA HIS A 212 -4.78 -17.37 20.70
C HIS A 212 -3.60 -16.39 20.77
N ASN A 213 -2.38 -16.86 20.53
CA ASN A 213 -1.16 -16.07 20.63
C ASN A 213 -0.45 -15.87 19.30
N GLY A 214 0.64 -15.07 19.31
CA GLY A 214 1.45 -14.75 18.14
C GLY A 214 0.63 -14.12 17.01
N ALA A 215 1.00 -14.39 15.78
CA ALA A 215 0.37 -13.83 14.58
C ALA A 215 -1.12 -14.23 14.44
N ILE A 216 -1.50 -15.39 14.91
CA ILE A 216 -2.91 -15.83 14.95
C ILE A 216 -3.70 -14.91 15.90
N GLY A 217 -3.25 -14.74 17.14
CA GLY A 217 -3.92 -13.88 18.12
C GLY A 217 -3.96 -12.40 17.68
N GLU A 218 -2.92 -11.91 17.01
CA GLU A 218 -2.93 -10.58 16.42
C GLU A 218 -3.97 -10.45 15.31
N SER A 219 -4.12 -11.47 14.47
CA SER A 219 -5.12 -11.50 13.41
C SER A 219 -6.55 -11.55 13.98
N GLU A 220 -6.79 -12.26 15.07
CA GLU A 220 -8.07 -12.30 15.78
C GLU A 220 -8.42 -10.92 16.35
N ARG A 221 -7.47 -10.24 16.98
CA ARG A 221 -7.66 -8.85 17.46
C ARG A 221 -7.93 -7.86 16.30
N ASN A 222 -7.20 -8.01 15.20
CA ASN A 222 -7.42 -7.17 14.02
C ASN A 222 -8.80 -7.42 13.41
N ALA A 223 -9.23 -8.66 13.30
CA ALA A 223 -10.58 -9.01 12.84
C ALA A 223 -11.66 -8.43 13.78
N ALA A 224 -11.51 -8.58 15.11
CA ALA A 224 -12.43 -8.00 16.07
C ALA A 224 -12.57 -6.47 15.89
N ARG A 225 -11.45 -5.76 15.69
CA ARG A 225 -11.44 -4.31 15.40
C ARG A 225 -12.19 -3.97 14.11
N ILE A 226 -11.96 -4.72 13.03
CA ILE A 226 -12.59 -4.47 11.71
C ILE A 226 -14.10 -4.68 11.78
N PHE A 227 -14.54 -5.74 12.48
CA PHE A 227 -15.96 -6.06 12.63
C PHE A 227 -16.64 -5.33 13.80
N ASN A 228 -15.91 -4.45 14.50
CA ASN A 228 -16.39 -3.74 15.70
C ASN A 228 -17.00 -4.72 16.73
N ALA A 229 -16.31 -5.83 16.98
CA ALA A 229 -16.67 -6.87 17.93
C ALA A 229 -15.73 -6.87 19.14
N ASP A 230 -16.19 -7.34 20.29
CA ASP A 230 -15.36 -7.47 21.49
C ASP A 230 -14.25 -8.50 21.28
N HIS A 231 -14.57 -9.61 20.63
CA HIS A 231 -13.65 -10.69 20.31
C HIS A 231 -13.97 -11.31 18.95
N CYS A 232 -12.94 -11.87 18.32
CA CYS A 232 -13.06 -12.71 17.13
C CYS A 232 -12.18 -13.94 17.34
N PHE A 233 -12.69 -15.12 17.03
CA PHE A 233 -11.96 -16.38 17.16
C PHE A 233 -11.92 -17.09 15.81
N PHE A 234 -10.74 -17.52 15.41
CA PHE A 234 -10.59 -18.35 14.23
C PHE A 234 -10.91 -19.80 14.57
N VAL A 235 -11.71 -20.43 13.72
CA VAL A 235 -12.14 -21.82 13.89
C VAL A 235 -11.81 -22.63 12.64
N THR A 236 -11.42 -23.90 12.84
CA THR A 236 -10.98 -24.78 11.75
C THR A 236 -12.15 -25.44 11.01
N ASN A 237 -13.32 -25.50 11.63
CA ASN A 237 -14.48 -26.26 11.11
C ASN A 237 -15.52 -25.35 10.41
N GLY A 238 -15.16 -24.12 10.10
CA GLY A 238 -16.06 -23.14 9.49
C GLY A 238 -17.07 -22.57 10.49
N THR A 239 -18.03 -21.80 9.97
CA THR A 239 -19.02 -21.04 10.76
C THR A 239 -20.07 -21.89 11.46
N SER A 240 -20.07 -23.20 11.26
CA SER A 240 -21.00 -24.13 11.88
C SER A 240 -20.49 -24.73 13.22
N THR A 241 -19.42 -24.17 13.75
CA THR A 241 -18.79 -24.65 14.99
C THR A 241 -19.52 -24.11 16.21
#